data_b9a81b157403da5d411d80c2d2acdfc8
#
_entry.id   b9a81b157403da5d411d80c2d2acdfc8
#
_cell.length_a   1.000
_cell.length_b   1.000
_cell.length_c   1.000
_cell.angle_alpha   90.00
_cell.angle_beta   90.00
_cell.angle_gamma   90.00
#
_symmetry.space_group_name_H-M   'P 1'
#
loop_
_entity.id
_entity.type
_entity.pdbx_description
1 polymer ?
#
loop_
_entity_poly.entity_id
_entity_poly.type
_entity_poly.pdbx_seq_one_letter_code
_entity_poly.pdbx_strand_id
1 'polypeptide(L)'
;MEKFNKANMEVYQMYLESNKARNYETLNTTYRVYKSNMKQYMKYLQKYEGNRLLLSDSTIKNCVSILERYINHCRENGNNNQTINNKLTAISSFYIWCVKRDLISHHPFQHKLDRLKKGSFDKRRESYYLTIEDIIKARILMQHNSKKFDIQSRLLWELFLESANRISAIQNLKISQLNLKEGYFKDVKEKGNKIVDVIFLDNTEKVLQEWLEYRKENNLVSDYLFITKEGGQCRQMAQSTIRSRIKKIGEMISYILILLGKQL
;
A
#
# COMPACT_ATOMS: atom_id res chain seq x y z
N MET A 1 4.44 -30.63 10.72
CA MET A 1 4.20 -29.58 9.69
C MET A 1 4.63 -30.13 8.36
N GLU A 2 3.69 -30.42 7.47
CA GLU A 2 4.01 -30.78 6.10
C GLU A 2 4.76 -29.63 5.43
N LYS A 3 5.93 -29.93 4.89
CA LYS A 3 6.76 -28.94 4.22
C LYS A 3 6.28 -28.75 2.78
N PHE A 4 6.27 -27.51 2.27
CA PHE A 4 6.11 -27.26 0.84
C PHE A 4 7.07 -28.12 0.02
N ASN A 5 6.67 -28.49 -1.19
CA ASN A 5 7.58 -29.16 -2.09
C ASN A 5 8.89 -28.36 -2.25
N LYS A 6 10.01 -29.01 -1.95
CA LYS A 6 11.32 -28.36 -1.91
C LYS A 6 11.70 -27.76 -3.26
N ALA A 7 11.46 -28.50 -4.34
CA ALA A 7 11.76 -28.01 -5.69
C ALA A 7 10.91 -26.79 -6.09
N ASN A 8 9.64 -26.71 -5.63
CA ASN A 8 8.82 -25.50 -5.82
C ASN A 8 9.40 -24.29 -5.08
N MET A 9 9.93 -24.49 -3.89
CA MET A 9 10.56 -23.43 -3.12
C MET A 9 11.86 -22.95 -3.75
N GLU A 10 12.68 -23.88 -4.26
CA GLU A 10 13.96 -23.56 -4.91
C GLU A 10 13.74 -22.75 -6.18
N VAL A 11 12.86 -23.20 -7.10
CA VAL A 11 12.58 -22.47 -8.33
C VAL A 11 11.95 -21.12 -8.07
N TYR A 12 11.09 -21.03 -7.06
CA TYR A 12 10.50 -19.75 -6.67
C TYR A 12 11.51 -18.79 -6.04
N GLN A 13 12.48 -19.29 -5.28
CA GLN A 13 13.59 -18.50 -4.76
C GLN A 13 14.44 -17.91 -5.90
N MET A 14 14.75 -18.70 -6.92
CA MET A 14 15.45 -18.22 -8.13
C MET A 14 14.70 -17.07 -8.83
N TYR A 15 13.35 -17.18 -8.91
CA TYR A 15 12.49 -16.09 -9.40
C TYR A 15 12.63 -14.82 -8.56
N LEU A 16 12.60 -14.94 -7.24
CA LEU A 16 12.71 -13.78 -6.34
C LEU A 16 14.08 -13.12 -6.46
N GLU A 17 15.15 -13.88 -6.55
CA GLU A 17 16.53 -13.37 -6.74
C GLU A 17 16.71 -12.67 -8.09
N SER A 18 16.17 -13.25 -9.16
CA SER A 18 16.18 -12.62 -10.49
C SER A 18 15.45 -11.27 -10.49
N ASN A 19 14.33 -11.19 -9.77
CA ASN A 19 13.59 -9.94 -9.65
C ASN A 19 14.30 -8.92 -8.76
N LYS A 20 14.99 -9.36 -7.70
CA LYS A 20 15.84 -8.52 -6.88
C LYS A 20 16.91 -7.82 -7.70
N ALA A 21 17.58 -8.56 -8.59
CA ALA A 21 18.60 -8.00 -9.45
C ALA A 21 18.08 -6.94 -10.43
N ARG A 22 16.81 -7.06 -10.88
CA ARG A 22 16.21 -6.13 -11.86
C ARG A 22 15.54 -4.91 -11.24
N ASN A 23 14.90 -5.09 -10.10
CA ASN A 23 13.98 -4.09 -9.52
C ASN A 23 14.17 -3.99 -8.01
N TYR A 24 15.36 -3.63 -7.56
CA TYR A 24 15.70 -3.51 -6.15
C TYR A 24 14.70 -2.67 -5.34
N GLU A 25 14.19 -1.59 -5.91
CA GLU A 25 13.27 -0.66 -5.24
C GLU A 25 11.85 -1.24 -4.99
N THR A 26 11.42 -2.24 -5.77
CA THR A 26 10.07 -2.83 -5.64
C THR A 26 10.03 -4.06 -4.72
N LEU A 27 11.18 -4.50 -4.19
CA LEU A 27 11.29 -5.68 -3.32
C LEU A 27 10.38 -5.61 -2.10
N ASN A 28 10.36 -4.48 -1.43
CA ASN A 28 9.61 -4.28 -0.20
C ASN A 28 8.11 -3.98 -0.43
N THR A 29 7.70 -3.80 -1.68
CA THR A 29 6.32 -3.46 -2.06
C THR A 29 5.69 -4.57 -2.89
N THR A 30 5.92 -4.58 -4.20
CA THR A 30 5.28 -5.51 -5.14
C THR A 30 5.67 -6.96 -4.87
N TYR A 31 6.96 -7.24 -4.71
CA TYR A 31 7.41 -8.63 -4.49
C TYR A 31 7.04 -9.18 -3.12
N ARG A 32 6.93 -8.35 -2.10
CA ARG A 32 6.37 -8.78 -0.81
C ARG A 32 4.95 -9.32 -0.97
N VAL A 33 4.11 -8.64 -1.75
CA VAL A 33 2.74 -9.08 -2.05
C VAL A 33 2.75 -10.35 -2.91
N TYR A 34 3.58 -10.39 -3.95
CA TYR A 34 3.73 -11.57 -4.80
C TYR A 34 4.19 -12.79 -4.01
N LYS A 35 5.17 -12.62 -3.13
CA LYS A 35 5.65 -13.69 -2.23
C LYS A 35 4.52 -14.20 -1.33
N SER A 36 3.71 -13.33 -0.77
CA SER A 36 2.56 -13.70 0.05
C SER A 36 1.52 -14.48 -0.77
N ASN A 37 1.17 -13.97 -1.96
CA ASN A 37 0.17 -14.60 -2.83
C ASN A 37 0.65 -15.98 -3.33
N MET A 38 1.90 -16.09 -3.74
CA MET A 38 2.47 -17.37 -4.19
C MET A 38 2.56 -18.38 -3.04
N LYS A 39 2.92 -17.94 -1.83
CA LYS A 39 2.88 -18.81 -0.64
C LYS A 39 1.47 -19.36 -0.38
N GLN A 40 0.43 -18.56 -0.58
CA GLN A 40 -0.97 -19.01 -0.44
C GLN A 40 -1.32 -20.05 -1.51
N TYR A 41 -0.90 -19.85 -2.76
CA TYR A 41 -1.11 -20.81 -3.83
C TYR A 41 -0.37 -22.13 -3.56
N MET A 42 0.90 -22.08 -3.14
CA MET A 42 1.65 -23.31 -2.77
C MET A 42 0.99 -24.07 -1.60
N LYS A 43 0.44 -23.35 -0.60
CA LYS A 43 -0.35 -23.97 0.47
C LYS A 43 -1.59 -24.68 -0.06
N TYR A 44 -2.28 -24.07 -1.03
CA TYR A 44 -3.42 -24.69 -1.69
C TYR A 44 -3.02 -25.97 -2.42
N LEU A 45 -1.94 -25.90 -3.23
CA LEU A 45 -1.41 -27.09 -3.94
C LEU A 45 -1.03 -28.20 -2.96
N GLN A 46 -0.38 -27.87 -1.86
CA GLN A 46 -0.02 -28.82 -0.82
C GLN A 46 -1.23 -29.53 -0.23
N LYS A 47 -2.27 -28.77 0.10
CA LYS A 47 -3.43 -29.31 0.83
C LYS A 47 -4.42 -30.04 -0.07
N TYR A 48 -4.63 -29.54 -1.29
CA TYR A 48 -5.74 -29.97 -2.15
C TYR A 48 -5.31 -30.61 -3.48
N GLU A 49 -4.05 -30.42 -3.90
CA GLU A 49 -3.56 -30.85 -5.20
C GLU A 49 -2.35 -31.81 -5.09
N GLY A 50 -2.22 -32.51 -3.96
CA GLY A 50 -1.15 -33.52 -3.75
C GLY A 50 0.27 -32.95 -3.75
N ASN A 51 0.44 -31.70 -3.34
CA ASN A 51 1.75 -31.01 -3.26
C ASN A 51 2.59 -31.11 -4.56
N ARG A 52 1.89 -31.04 -5.71
CA ARG A 52 2.49 -31.23 -7.02
C ARG A 52 3.53 -30.18 -7.38
N LEU A 53 4.46 -30.55 -8.27
CA LEU A 53 5.49 -29.68 -8.79
C LEU A 53 4.90 -28.61 -9.73
N LEU A 54 5.26 -27.34 -9.52
CA LEU A 54 4.76 -26.22 -10.34
C LEU A 54 5.11 -26.36 -11.83
N LEU A 55 6.27 -26.93 -12.13
CA LEU A 55 6.81 -27.03 -13.49
C LEU A 55 6.71 -28.44 -14.07
N SER A 56 5.99 -29.39 -13.42
CA SER A 56 5.76 -30.70 -14.05
C SER A 56 4.79 -30.60 -15.23
N ASP A 57 5.00 -31.41 -16.26
CA ASP A 57 4.13 -31.46 -17.46
C ASP A 57 2.65 -31.61 -17.11
N SER A 58 2.35 -32.46 -16.13
CA SER A 58 0.98 -32.66 -15.66
C SER A 58 0.37 -31.41 -15.03
N THR A 59 1.16 -30.61 -14.30
CA THR A 59 0.69 -29.35 -13.71
C THR A 59 0.54 -28.28 -14.79
N ILE A 60 1.48 -28.16 -15.71
CA ILE A 60 1.41 -27.21 -16.82
C ILE A 60 0.18 -27.50 -17.70
N LYS A 61 -0.04 -28.76 -18.08
CA LYS A 61 -1.16 -29.20 -18.91
C LYS A 61 -2.51 -28.91 -18.22
N ASN A 62 -2.62 -29.14 -16.92
CA ASN A 62 -3.86 -28.98 -16.16
C ASN A 62 -3.95 -27.62 -15.42
N CYS A 63 -3.07 -26.67 -15.72
CA CYS A 63 -2.93 -25.43 -14.96
C CYS A 63 -4.23 -24.63 -14.87
N VAL A 64 -4.99 -24.52 -15.96
CA VAL A 64 -6.28 -23.81 -15.99
C VAL A 64 -7.26 -24.41 -14.99
N SER A 65 -7.49 -25.72 -15.06
CA SER A 65 -8.43 -26.40 -14.15
C SER A 65 -8.01 -26.33 -12.68
N ILE A 66 -6.69 -26.37 -12.41
CA ILE A 66 -6.16 -26.15 -11.05
C ILE A 66 -6.46 -24.74 -10.56
N LEU A 67 -6.26 -23.75 -11.43
CA LEU A 67 -6.53 -22.34 -11.07
C LEU A 67 -8.02 -22.05 -10.92
N GLU A 68 -8.89 -22.66 -11.69
CA GLU A 68 -10.36 -22.57 -11.51
C GLU A 68 -10.78 -23.09 -10.15
N ARG A 69 -10.26 -24.23 -9.71
CA ARG A 69 -10.49 -24.75 -8.35
C ARG A 69 -9.89 -23.83 -7.28
N TYR A 70 -8.71 -23.27 -7.51
CA TYR A 70 -8.09 -22.28 -6.61
C TYR A 70 -8.92 -20.99 -6.50
N ILE A 71 -9.50 -20.51 -7.60
CA ILE A 71 -10.41 -19.35 -7.62
C ILE A 71 -11.62 -19.63 -6.73
N ASN A 72 -12.26 -20.80 -6.88
CA ASN A 72 -13.41 -21.19 -6.06
C ASN A 72 -13.02 -21.28 -4.58
N HIS A 73 -11.91 -21.94 -4.26
CA HIS A 73 -11.36 -21.96 -2.91
C HIS A 73 -11.11 -20.53 -2.34
N CYS A 74 -10.60 -19.60 -3.15
CA CYS A 74 -10.42 -18.21 -2.71
C CYS A 74 -11.77 -17.53 -2.41
N ARG A 75 -12.81 -17.78 -3.21
CA ARG A 75 -14.16 -17.23 -2.99
C ARG A 75 -14.79 -17.77 -1.70
N GLU A 76 -14.68 -19.07 -1.45
CA GLU A 76 -15.15 -19.72 -0.22
C GLU A 76 -14.46 -19.12 1.02
N ASN A 77 -13.21 -18.66 0.88
CA ASN A 77 -12.48 -17.94 1.93
C ASN A 77 -12.73 -16.41 1.92
N GLY A 78 -13.80 -15.92 1.30
CA GLY A 78 -14.25 -14.54 1.35
C GLY A 78 -13.42 -13.55 0.52
N ASN A 79 -12.60 -14.01 -0.43
CA ASN A 79 -11.86 -13.10 -1.30
C ASN A 79 -12.75 -12.55 -2.42
N ASN A 80 -12.70 -11.25 -2.64
CA ASN A 80 -13.36 -10.62 -3.78
C ASN A 80 -12.58 -10.85 -5.09
N ASN A 81 -13.22 -10.61 -6.24
CA ASN A 81 -12.63 -10.85 -7.56
C ASN A 81 -11.34 -10.04 -7.79
N GLN A 82 -11.24 -8.81 -7.27
CA GLN A 82 -10.01 -8.01 -7.37
C GLN A 82 -8.84 -8.66 -6.62
N THR A 83 -9.09 -9.17 -5.42
CA THR A 83 -8.07 -9.88 -4.61
C THR A 83 -7.62 -11.16 -5.30
N ILE A 84 -8.56 -11.92 -5.88
CA ILE A 84 -8.27 -13.15 -6.63
C ILE A 84 -7.43 -12.81 -7.87
N ASN A 85 -7.81 -11.80 -8.66
CA ASN A 85 -7.03 -11.33 -9.80
C ASN A 85 -5.60 -10.93 -9.43
N ASN A 86 -5.39 -10.29 -8.26
CA ASN A 86 -4.05 -9.98 -7.77
C ASN A 86 -3.23 -11.24 -7.45
N LYS A 87 -3.87 -12.30 -6.93
CA LYS A 87 -3.21 -13.61 -6.70
C LYS A 87 -2.84 -14.27 -8.02
N LEU A 88 -3.76 -14.28 -8.99
CA LEU A 88 -3.50 -14.82 -10.33
C LEU A 88 -2.38 -14.05 -11.04
N THR A 89 -2.31 -12.72 -10.88
CA THR A 89 -1.23 -11.90 -11.43
C THR A 89 0.14 -12.29 -10.86
N ALA A 90 0.22 -12.61 -9.57
CA ALA A 90 1.48 -13.07 -8.96
C ALA A 90 1.92 -14.43 -9.53
N ILE A 91 0.98 -15.36 -9.72
CA ILE A 91 1.23 -16.68 -10.32
C ILE A 91 1.64 -16.51 -11.78
N SER A 92 0.95 -15.66 -12.55
CA SER A 92 1.27 -15.37 -13.95
C SER A 92 2.67 -14.78 -14.10
N SER A 93 3.04 -13.84 -13.23
CA SER A 93 4.38 -13.23 -13.24
C SER A 93 5.51 -14.25 -13.04
N PHE A 94 5.29 -15.26 -12.21
CA PHE A 94 6.22 -16.37 -12.05
C PHE A 94 6.33 -17.19 -13.33
N TYR A 95 5.23 -17.60 -13.95
CA TYR A 95 5.28 -18.39 -15.19
C TYR A 95 5.82 -17.59 -16.39
N ILE A 96 5.56 -16.28 -16.48
CA ILE A 96 6.22 -15.41 -17.48
C ILE A 96 7.76 -15.45 -17.31
N TRP A 97 8.24 -15.42 -16.07
CA TRP A 97 9.67 -15.54 -15.80
C TRP A 97 10.20 -16.93 -16.17
N CYS A 98 9.45 -18.00 -15.89
CA CYS A 98 9.83 -19.36 -16.27
C CYS A 98 9.97 -19.51 -17.79
N VAL A 99 9.04 -18.96 -18.59
CA VAL A 99 9.15 -18.94 -20.06
C VAL A 99 10.38 -18.17 -20.50
N LYS A 100 10.67 -17.01 -19.93
CA LYS A 100 11.86 -16.20 -20.27
C LYS A 100 13.18 -16.85 -19.88
N ARG A 101 13.16 -17.90 -19.10
CA ARG A 101 14.33 -18.69 -18.66
C ARG A 101 14.35 -20.09 -19.26
N ASP A 102 13.50 -20.35 -20.25
CA ASP A 102 13.38 -21.63 -20.94
C ASP A 102 13.12 -22.83 -20.00
N LEU A 103 12.56 -22.56 -18.80
CA LEU A 103 12.15 -23.60 -17.87
C LEU A 103 10.85 -24.28 -18.30
N ILE A 104 10.04 -23.61 -19.10
CA ILE A 104 8.86 -24.11 -19.77
C ILE A 104 8.74 -23.45 -21.15
N SER A 105 8.16 -24.16 -22.13
CA SER A 105 8.07 -23.71 -23.52
C SER A 105 7.04 -22.60 -23.73
N HIS A 106 5.96 -22.58 -22.93
CA HIS A 106 4.87 -21.61 -23.05
C HIS A 106 4.21 -21.34 -21.71
N HIS A 107 3.54 -20.19 -21.62
CA HIS A 107 2.80 -19.80 -20.40
C HIS A 107 1.56 -20.69 -20.26
N PRO A 108 1.34 -21.38 -19.10
CA PRO A 108 0.34 -22.44 -19.00
C PRO A 108 -1.12 -21.97 -19.04
N PHE A 109 -1.41 -20.71 -18.71
CA PHE A 109 -2.77 -20.19 -18.69
C PHE A 109 -2.97 -18.80 -19.31
N GLN A 110 -1.92 -18.16 -19.86
CA GLN A 110 -2.09 -16.90 -20.59
C GLN A 110 -2.99 -17.13 -21.80
N HIS A 111 -3.98 -16.25 -22.01
CA HIS A 111 -5.03 -16.34 -23.01
C HIS A 111 -5.97 -17.57 -22.90
N LYS A 112 -5.86 -18.37 -21.83
CA LYS A 112 -6.74 -19.52 -21.55
C LYS A 112 -7.62 -19.31 -20.33
N LEU A 113 -7.27 -18.36 -19.47
CA LEU A 113 -8.01 -18.00 -18.26
C LEU A 113 -8.24 -16.49 -18.24
N ASP A 114 -9.50 -16.09 -18.33
CA ASP A 114 -9.90 -14.69 -18.30
C ASP A 114 -9.77 -14.11 -16.89
N ARG A 115 -9.56 -12.77 -16.85
CA ARG A 115 -9.66 -12.05 -15.59
C ARG A 115 -11.10 -12.05 -15.10
N LEU A 116 -11.27 -12.26 -13.80
CA LEU A 116 -12.57 -12.19 -13.17
C LEU A 116 -13.10 -10.75 -13.28
N LYS A 117 -14.31 -10.61 -13.80
CA LYS A 117 -15.02 -9.33 -13.88
C LYS A 117 -15.29 -8.81 -12.48
N LYS A 118 -15.29 -7.49 -12.29
CA LYS A 118 -15.76 -6.90 -11.03
C LYS A 118 -17.21 -7.32 -10.82
N GLY A 119 -17.48 -8.00 -9.71
CA GLY A 119 -18.84 -8.37 -9.35
C GLY A 119 -19.64 -7.15 -8.89
N SER A 120 -20.97 -7.20 -9.03
CA SER A 120 -21.90 -6.21 -8.46
C SER A 120 -21.79 -6.09 -6.93
N PHE A 121 -21.27 -7.13 -6.29
CA PHE A 121 -21.00 -7.20 -4.85
C PHE A 121 -19.61 -6.68 -4.44
N ASP A 122 -18.74 -6.35 -5.38
CA ASP A 122 -17.53 -5.58 -5.06
C ASP A 122 -18.01 -4.19 -4.63
N LYS A 123 -18.24 -4.02 -3.31
CA LYS A 123 -18.72 -2.78 -2.71
C LYS A 123 -17.95 -1.62 -3.32
N ARG A 124 -18.62 -0.83 -4.16
CA ARG A 124 -18.12 0.50 -4.49
C ARG A 124 -18.00 1.21 -3.16
N ARG A 125 -16.77 1.62 -2.81
CA ARG A 125 -16.62 2.58 -1.73
C ARG A 125 -17.37 3.81 -2.20
N GLU A 126 -18.43 4.16 -1.51
CA GLU A 126 -19.05 5.46 -1.69
C GLU A 126 -17.99 6.52 -1.42
N SER A 127 -17.79 7.40 -2.40
CA SER A 127 -16.85 8.50 -2.25
C SER A 127 -17.53 9.53 -1.36
N TYR A 128 -16.99 9.72 -0.16
CA TYR A 128 -17.43 10.81 0.71
C TYR A 128 -16.63 12.07 0.35
N TYR A 129 -17.33 13.15 0.07
CA TYR A 129 -16.74 14.45 -0.19
C TYR A 129 -16.88 15.33 1.05
N LEU A 130 -15.75 15.81 1.58
CA LEU A 130 -15.73 16.74 2.70
C LEU A 130 -16.30 18.08 2.24
N THR A 131 -17.25 18.61 2.99
CA THR A 131 -17.71 20.01 2.81
C THR A 131 -16.73 20.97 3.49
N ILE A 132 -16.79 22.25 3.14
CA ILE A 132 -16.00 23.30 3.80
C ILE A 132 -16.29 23.31 5.31
N GLU A 133 -17.56 23.14 5.69
CA GLU A 133 -17.98 23.06 7.09
C GLU A 133 -17.34 21.88 7.83
N ASP A 134 -17.26 20.71 7.19
CA ASP A 134 -16.62 19.52 7.77
C ASP A 134 -15.12 19.76 7.98
N ILE A 135 -14.46 20.43 7.04
CA ILE A 135 -13.04 20.81 7.15
C ILE A 135 -12.82 21.76 8.32
N ILE A 136 -13.64 22.83 8.45
CA ILE A 136 -13.54 23.79 9.54
C ILE A 136 -13.78 23.10 10.88
N LYS A 137 -14.83 22.29 11.00
CA LYS A 137 -15.12 21.51 12.21
C LYS A 137 -13.95 20.60 12.60
N ALA A 138 -13.37 19.89 11.61
CA ALA A 138 -12.21 19.04 11.86
C ALA A 138 -11.00 19.82 12.40
N ARG A 139 -10.71 20.99 11.86
CA ARG A 139 -9.64 21.88 12.33
C ARG A 139 -9.86 22.29 13.79
N ILE A 140 -11.04 22.80 14.12
CA ILE A 140 -11.41 23.22 15.49
C ILE A 140 -11.26 22.04 16.46
N LEU A 141 -11.77 20.87 16.10
CA LEU A 141 -11.73 19.69 16.96
C LEU A 141 -10.33 19.14 17.17
N MET A 142 -9.47 19.18 16.15
CA MET A 142 -8.07 18.77 16.30
C MET A 142 -7.30 19.75 17.21
N GLN A 143 -7.58 21.05 17.14
CA GLN A 143 -6.98 22.04 18.04
C GLN A 143 -7.40 21.82 19.49
N HIS A 144 -8.69 21.60 19.77
CA HIS A 144 -9.19 21.34 21.12
C HIS A 144 -8.78 19.98 21.68
N ASN A 145 -8.37 19.04 20.85
CA ASN A 145 -7.93 17.70 21.24
C ASN A 145 -6.44 17.46 20.94
N SER A 146 -5.58 18.39 21.28
CA SER A 146 -4.13 18.37 21.01
C SER A 146 -3.41 17.12 21.55
N LYS A 147 -3.91 16.52 22.65
CA LYS A 147 -3.40 15.25 23.19
C LYS A 147 -3.65 14.07 22.24
N LYS A 148 -4.74 14.09 21.47
CA LYS A 148 -5.11 13.04 20.51
C LYS A 148 -4.58 13.33 19.10
N PHE A 149 -4.51 14.60 18.75
CA PHE A 149 -4.09 15.08 17.42
C PHE A 149 -2.94 16.07 17.59
N ASP A 150 -1.72 15.54 17.60
CA ASP A 150 -0.49 16.33 17.68
C ASP A 150 -0.31 17.23 16.43
N ILE A 151 0.70 18.09 16.47
CA ILE A 151 1.03 19.03 15.37
C ILE A 151 1.22 18.28 14.05
N GLN A 152 1.87 17.09 14.07
CA GLN A 152 2.06 16.29 12.85
C GLN A 152 0.73 15.77 12.27
N SER A 153 -0.26 15.46 13.12
CA SER A 153 -1.59 15.04 12.64
C SER A 153 -2.32 16.19 11.96
N ARG A 154 -2.23 17.41 12.50
CA ARG A 154 -2.79 18.63 11.90
C ARG A 154 -2.07 18.95 10.58
N LEU A 155 -0.75 18.90 10.56
CA LEU A 155 0.04 19.14 9.35
C LEU A 155 -0.25 18.12 8.24
N LEU A 156 -0.39 16.83 8.57
CA LEU A 156 -0.82 15.80 7.61
C LEU A 156 -2.18 16.11 7.01
N TRP A 157 -3.13 16.55 7.84
CA TRP A 157 -4.47 16.92 7.40
C TRP A 157 -4.42 18.06 6.37
N GLU A 158 -3.75 19.16 6.69
CA GLU A 158 -3.66 20.31 5.79
C GLU A 158 -2.92 19.96 4.48
N LEU A 159 -1.79 19.26 4.56
CA LEU A 159 -1.05 18.83 3.38
C LEU A 159 -1.87 17.92 2.45
N PHE A 160 -2.66 16.99 2.97
CA PHE A 160 -3.53 16.17 2.13
C PHE A 160 -4.65 16.96 1.49
N LEU A 161 -5.21 17.96 2.17
CA LEU A 161 -6.25 18.82 1.62
C LEU A 161 -5.72 19.74 0.51
N GLU A 162 -4.57 20.38 0.74
CA GLU A 162 -4.07 21.43 -0.13
C GLU A 162 -3.24 20.89 -1.29
N SER A 163 -2.39 19.87 -1.06
CA SER A 163 -1.50 19.36 -2.10
C SER A 163 -2.10 18.29 -2.97
N ALA A 164 -3.14 17.58 -2.52
CA ALA A 164 -3.74 16.39 -3.17
C ALA A 164 -2.72 15.31 -3.57
N ASN A 165 -1.53 15.30 -2.99
CA ASN A 165 -0.46 14.38 -3.33
C ASN A 165 -0.68 12.97 -2.73
N ARG A 166 -0.04 11.97 -3.33
CA ARG A 166 -0.08 10.61 -2.80
C ARG A 166 0.65 10.50 -1.47
N ILE A 167 0.18 9.60 -0.62
CA ILE A 167 0.80 9.33 0.69
C ILE A 167 2.31 9.07 0.62
N SER A 168 2.81 8.53 -0.50
CA SER A 168 4.25 8.29 -0.69
C SER A 168 5.04 9.57 -0.85
N ALA A 169 4.50 10.60 -1.50
CA ALA A 169 5.12 11.91 -1.59
C ALA A 169 5.14 12.57 -0.21
N ILE A 170 3.99 12.62 0.47
CA ILE A 170 3.88 13.21 1.83
C ILE A 170 4.84 12.52 2.81
N GLN A 171 4.97 11.20 2.77
CA GLN A 171 5.93 10.47 3.60
C GLN A 171 7.38 10.87 3.35
N ASN A 172 7.72 11.12 2.08
CA ASN A 172 9.10 11.39 1.66
C ASN A 172 9.50 12.87 1.75
N LEU A 173 8.64 13.75 2.25
CA LEU A 173 8.97 15.15 2.45
C LEU A 173 10.17 15.30 3.38
N LYS A 174 11.13 16.13 2.96
CA LYS A 174 12.33 16.48 3.70
C LYS A 174 12.42 17.96 3.96
N ILE A 175 13.01 18.33 5.09
CA ILE A 175 13.23 19.73 5.45
C ILE A 175 14.19 20.39 4.46
N SER A 176 15.22 19.66 4.01
CA SER A 176 16.18 20.14 2.99
C SER A 176 15.54 20.46 1.62
N GLN A 177 14.31 19.98 1.36
CA GLN A 177 13.57 20.22 0.12
C GLN A 177 12.60 21.41 0.22
N LEU A 178 12.42 21.98 1.44
CA LEU A 178 11.44 23.02 1.71
C LEU A 178 11.88 24.38 1.14
N ASN A 179 11.02 24.96 0.33
CA ASN A 179 11.05 26.39 0.00
C ASN A 179 9.83 27.06 0.64
N LEU A 180 10.02 27.55 1.87
CA LEU A 180 8.92 28.13 2.65
C LEU A 180 8.41 29.43 2.02
N LYS A 181 9.28 30.23 1.38
CA LYS A 181 8.93 31.50 0.76
C LYS A 181 7.96 31.34 -0.41
N GLU A 182 8.11 30.26 -1.18
CA GLU A 182 7.31 30.00 -2.37
C GLU A 182 6.25 28.90 -2.16
N GLY A 183 6.15 28.33 -0.95
CA GLY A 183 5.10 27.39 -0.57
C GLY A 183 5.19 26.00 -1.20
N TYR A 184 6.38 25.41 -1.34
CA TYR A 184 6.52 24.08 -1.88
C TYR A 184 7.72 23.29 -1.33
N PHE A 185 7.66 21.96 -1.50
CA PHE A 185 8.79 21.05 -1.34
C PHE A 185 9.22 20.58 -2.73
N LYS A 186 10.50 20.77 -3.07
CA LYS A 186 11.07 20.49 -4.38
C LYS A 186 11.55 19.05 -4.50
N ASP A 187 11.42 18.48 -5.70
CA ASP A 187 12.01 17.17 -6.07
C ASP A 187 11.67 16.02 -5.11
N VAL A 188 10.43 15.93 -4.69
CA VAL A 188 9.96 14.89 -3.76
C VAL A 188 9.74 13.57 -4.49
N LYS A 189 10.35 12.49 -3.98
CA LYS A 189 10.18 11.15 -4.56
C LYS A 189 8.79 10.59 -4.25
N GLU A 190 8.06 10.21 -5.31
CA GLU A 190 6.77 9.55 -5.27
C GLU A 190 6.86 8.07 -5.68
N LYS A 191 5.75 7.34 -5.56
CA LYS A 191 5.64 5.94 -5.99
C LYS A 191 5.98 5.77 -7.49
N GLY A 192 6.84 4.78 -7.80
CA GLY A 192 7.27 4.49 -9.17
C GLY A 192 8.41 5.39 -9.65
N ASN A 193 9.23 5.87 -8.74
CA ASN A 193 10.39 6.75 -9.01
C ASN A 193 10.03 8.08 -9.69
N LYS A 194 8.77 8.49 -9.60
CA LYS A 194 8.37 9.83 -10.04
C LYS A 194 8.91 10.87 -9.07
N ILE A 195 9.36 11.98 -9.60
CA ILE A 195 9.73 13.18 -8.86
C ILE A 195 8.60 14.18 -9.05
N VAL A 196 8.13 14.77 -7.97
CA VAL A 196 7.04 15.76 -7.96
C VAL A 196 7.37 16.87 -6.98
N ASP A 197 6.89 18.07 -7.27
CA ASP A 197 6.86 19.15 -6.31
C ASP A 197 5.57 19.07 -5.51
N VAL A 198 5.67 19.27 -4.21
CA VAL A 198 4.51 19.24 -3.29
C VAL A 198 4.24 20.68 -2.88
N ILE A 199 3.22 21.27 -3.50
CA ILE A 199 2.77 22.63 -3.23
C ILE A 199 1.85 22.64 -2.01
N PHE A 200 1.94 23.69 -1.19
CA PHE A 200 1.07 23.92 -0.06
C PHE A 200 0.64 25.39 0.01
N LEU A 201 -0.39 25.66 0.78
CA LEU A 201 -0.99 26.97 0.94
C LEU A 201 -0.91 27.43 2.41
N ASP A 202 -1.54 28.56 2.71
CA ASP A 202 -1.45 29.28 3.99
C ASP A 202 -1.78 28.44 5.23
N ASN A 203 -2.77 27.50 5.14
CA ASN A 203 -3.12 26.70 6.32
C ASN A 203 -2.03 25.68 6.63
N THR A 204 -1.45 25.07 5.60
CA THR A 204 -0.29 24.17 5.77
C THR A 204 0.91 24.96 6.27
N GLU A 205 1.18 26.15 5.72
CA GLU A 205 2.31 26.98 6.12
C GLU A 205 2.28 27.28 7.62
N LYS A 206 1.15 27.73 8.15
CA LYS A 206 0.98 28.04 9.58
C LYS A 206 1.32 26.84 10.48
N VAL A 207 0.75 25.68 10.18
CA VAL A 207 1.00 24.47 10.98
C VAL A 207 2.43 23.94 10.76
N LEU A 208 3.00 24.13 9.58
CA LEU A 208 4.38 23.75 9.25
C LEU A 208 5.37 24.58 10.07
N GLN A 209 5.19 25.90 10.17
CA GLN A 209 6.01 26.78 10.99
C GLN A 209 5.95 26.35 12.46
N GLU A 210 4.74 26.13 13.01
CA GLU A 210 4.55 25.61 14.38
C GLU A 210 5.31 24.27 14.59
N TRP A 211 5.27 23.37 13.59
CA TRP A 211 5.98 22.09 13.66
C TRP A 211 7.50 22.25 13.63
N LEU A 212 8.02 23.14 12.80
CA LEU A 212 9.47 23.41 12.71
C LEU A 212 10.01 24.04 14.00
N GLU A 213 9.27 24.96 14.63
CA GLU A 213 9.60 25.54 15.94
C GLU A 213 9.61 24.46 17.03
N TYR A 214 8.54 23.66 17.13
CA TYR A 214 8.46 22.55 18.08
C TYR A 214 9.63 21.57 17.92
N ARG A 215 10.03 21.28 16.69
CA ARG A 215 11.19 20.40 16.43
C ARG A 215 12.48 21.01 16.96
N LYS A 216 12.68 22.30 16.77
CA LYS A 216 13.87 23.04 17.26
C LYS A 216 13.94 23.03 18.78
N GLU A 217 12.83 23.37 19.44
CA GLU A 217 12.73 23.39 20.92
C GLU A 217 12.97 22.03 21.57
N ASN A 218 12.49 20.96 20.91
CA ASN A 218 12.60 19.59 21.42
C ASN A 218 13.80 18.80 20.88
N ASN A 219 14.72 19.44 20.16
CA ASN A 219 15.93 18.85 19.58
C ASN A 219 15.63 17.59 18.73
N LEU A 220 14.57 17.65 17.89
CA LEU A 220 14.17 16.53 17.03
C LEU A 220 14.98 16.56 15.72
N VAL A 221 16.11 15.88 15.70
CA VAL A 221 17.05 15.83 14.57
C VAL A 221 16.62 14.77 13.56
N SER A 222 16.21 15.20 12.37
CA SER A 222 15.94 14.37 11.20
C SER A 222 15.70 15.25 9.98
N ASP A 223 16.13 14.83 8.79
CA ASP A 223 15.77 15.54 7.55
C ASP A 223 14.31 15.25 7.11
N TYR A 224 13.73 14.12 7.51
CA TYR A 224 12.32 13.84 7.21
C TYR A 224 11.38 14.80 7.96
N LEU A 225 10.37 15.32 7.24
CA LEU A 225 9.35 16.20 7.82
C LEU A 225 8.51 15.47 8.87
N PHE A 226 8.01 14.27 8.53
CA PHE A 226 7.20 13.44 9.41
C PHE A 226 8.05 12.36 10.05
N ILE A 227 8.06 12.34 11.39
CA ILE A 227 8.92 11.47 12.18
C ILE A 227 8.15 10.72 13.26
N THR A 228 8.69 9.56 13.63
CA THR A 228 8.36 8.84 14.85
C THR A 228 9.59 8.76 15.74
N LYS A 229 9.40 8.92 17.06
CA LYS A 229 10.48 8.77 18.04
C LYS A 229 10.47 7.34 18.58
N GLU A 230 11.56 6.63 18.37
CA GLU A 230 11.72 5.25 18.81
C GLU A 230 13.14 5.06 19.38
N GLY A 231 13.24 4.61 20.65
CA GLY A 231 14.53 4.45 21.30
C GLY A 231 15.39 5.73 21.38
N GLY A 232 14.75 6.90 21.48
CA GLY A 232 15.44 8.20 21.50
C GLY A 232 15.82 8.75 20.11
N GLN A 233 15.69 7.96 19.05
CA GLN A 233 16.01 8.39 17.69
C GLN A 233 14.77 8.81 16.91
N CYS A 234 14.93 9.84 16.06
CA CYS A 234 13.90 10.27 15.13
C CYS A 234 14.04 9.49 13.81
N ARG A 235 13.00 8.71 13.44
CA ARG A 235 12.93 7.96 12.18
C ARG A 235 11.80 8.47 11.31
N GLN A 236 11.90 8.25 9.99
CA GLN A 236 10.83 8.54 9.06
C GLN A 236 9.53 7.86 9.49
N MET A 237 8.42 8.61 9.50
CA MET A 237 7.11 8.05 9.83
C MET A 237 6.66 7.04 8.75
N ALA A 238 6.24 5.85 9.17
CA ALA A 238 5.77 4.83 8.24
C ALA A 238 4.41 5.21 7.61
N GLN A 239 4.18 4.81 6.35
CA GLN A 239 2.87 5.05 5.68
C GLN A 239 1.69 4.47 6.46
N SER A 240 1.87 3.34 7.15
CA SER A 240 0.84 2.76 8.00
C SER A 240 0.45 3.69 9.16
N THR A 241 1.43 4.37 9.75
CA THR A 241 1.22 5.36 10.81
C THR A 241 0.50 6.60 10.26
N ILE A 242 0.91 7.11 9.09
CA ILE A 242 0.22 8.22 8.42
C ILE A 242 -1.25 7.85 8.14
N ARG A 243 -1.50 6.67 7.56
CA ARG A 243 -2.88 6.18 7.31
C ARG A 243 -3.70 6.08 8.59
N SER A 244 -3.11 5.55 9.67
CA SER A 244 -3.79 5.43 10.96
C SER A 244 -4.16 6.80 11.54
N ARG A 245 -3.29 7.80 11.41
CA ARG A 245 -3.55 9.18 11.86
C ARG A 245 -4.71 9.81 11.08
N ILE A 246 -4.67 9.75 9.74
CA ILE A 246 -5.75 10.27 8.88
C ILE A 246 -7.08 9.52 9.13
N LYS A 247 -7.03 8.19 9.30
CA LYS A 247 -8.23 7.41 9.64
C LYS A 247 -8.87 7.87 10.95
N LYS A 248 -8.08 8.13 11.99
CA LYS A 248 -8.58 8.66 13.28
C LYS A 248 -9.28 10.03 13.12
N ILE A 249 -8.77 10.90 12.25
CA ILE A 249 -9.40 12.18 11.93
C ILE A 249 -10.75 11.93 11.23
N GLY A 250 -10.77 11.06 10.22
CA GLY A 250 -12.00 10.71 9.52
C GLY A 250 -13.07 10.08 10.44
N GLU A 251 -12.68 9.17 11.34
CA GLU A 251 -13.58 8.57 12.32
C GLU A 251 -14.17 9.63 13.27
N MET A 252 -13.40 10.62 13.66
CA MET A 252 -13.88 11.73 14.49
C MET A 252 -14.91 12.58 13.73
N ILE A 253 -14.67 12.90 12.46
CA ILE A 253 -15.62 13.65 11.63
C ILE A 253 -16.91 12.85 11.45
N SER A 254 -16.82 11.57 11.11
CA SER A 254 -17.99 10.68 10.94
C SER A 254 -18.82 10.57 12.22
N TYR A 255 -18.17 10.43 13.39
CA TYR A 255 -18.84 10.39 14.69
C TYR A 255 -19.63 11.66 14.96
N ILE A 256 -19.09 12.81 14.61
CA ILE A 256 -19.75 14.12 14.81
C ILE A 256 -20.93 14.27 13.85
N LEU A 257 -20.80 13.84 12.60
CA LEU A 257 -21.89 13.87 11.63
C LEU A 257 -23.08 13.02 12.10
N ILE A 258 -22.82 11.85 12.69
CA ILE A 258 -23.85 11.00 13.29
C ILE A 258 -24.52 11.71 14.48
N LEU A 259 -23.75 12.32 15.38
CA LEU A 259 -24.29 13.07 16.54
C LEU A 259 -25.14 14.29 16.13
N LEU A 260 -24.85 14.89 14.96
CA LEU A 260 -25.59 16.01 14.41
C LEU A 260 -26.80 15.59 13.54
N GLY A 261 -27.14 14.30 13.50
CA GLY A 261 -28.28 13.77 12.75
C GLY A 261 -28.14 13.81 11.23
N LYS A 262 -26.93 14.02 10.70
CA LYS A 262 -26.65 13.85 9.28
C LYS A 262 -26.42 12.37 9.02
N GLN A 263 -27.38 11.68 8.40
CA GLN A 263 -27.20 10.31 7.91
C GLN A 263 -26.11 10.29 6.82
N LEU A 264 -25.17 9.38 6.98
CA LEU A 264 -24.14 9.06 5.98
C LEU A 264 -24.75 8.27 4.82
#